data_dc6bf9d977b3b94f8bc809a5ec707af4
#
_entry.id   dc6bf9d977b3b94f8bc809a5ec707af4
#
_cell.length_a   1.000
_cell.length_b   1.000
_cell.length_c   1.000
_cell.angle_alpha   90.00
_cell.angle_beta   90.00
_cell.angle_gamma   90.00
#
_symmetry.space_group_name_H-M   'P 1'
#
loop_
_entity.id
_entity.type
_entity.pdbx_description
1 polymer ?
#
loop_
_entity_poly.entity_id
_entity_poly.type
_entity_poly.pdbx_seq_one_letter_code
_entity_poly.pdbx_strand_id
1 'polypeptide(L)'
;MNRLDFIKISEWIEPSSKVLDLGCADGALLKFLQAEKLTTGYGVEISPKNIEKGIKNKVNIIQMNLEDGLSVFDNQFFDTVILSQTLQAMVNIDKIMDEMKRVGKNII
;
A
#
# COMPACT_ATOMS: atom_id res chain seq x y z
N MET A 1 -5.50 -6.69 10.68
CA MET A 1 -6.42 -5.64 10.21
C MET A 1 -7.74 -6.31 9.85
N ASN A 2 -8.86 -5.80 10.32
CA ASN A 2 -10.18 -6.38 10.10
C ASN A 2 -11.03 -5.50 9.17
N ARG A 3 -12.26 -5.94 8.88
CA ARG A 3 -13.15 -5.22 7.98
C ARG A 3 -13.51 -3.81 8.47
N LEU A 4 -13.63 -3.61 9.77
CA LEU A 4 -13.92 -2.28 10.32
C LEU A 4 -12.77 -1.32 10.07
N ASP A 5 -11.53 -1.81 10.16
CA ASP A 5 -10.35 -1.01 9.82
C ASP A 5 -10.36 -0.62 8.34
N PHE A 6 -10.73 -1.55 7.46
CA PHE A 6 -10.85 -1.28 6.03
C PHE A 6 -11.88 -0.19 5.74
N ILE A 7 -13.02 -0.24 6.42
CA ILE A 7 -14.08 0.76 6.27
C ILE A 7 -13.57 2.13 6.69
N LYS A 8 -12.89 2.23 7.83
CA LYS A 8 -12.32 3.50 8.30
C LYS A 8 -11.29 4.06 7.34
N ILE A 9 -10.38 3.22 6.86
CA ILE A 9 -9.37 3.66 5.89
C ILE A 9 -10.06 4.16 4.62
N SER A 10 -11.09 3.48 4.15
CA SER A 10 -11.78 3.86 2.93
C SER A 10 -12.42 5.24 3.00
N GLU A 11 -12.78 5.70 4.20
CA GLU A 11 -13.34 7.03 4.37
C GLU A 11 -12.35 8.14 4.02
N TRP A 12 -11.05 7.86 4.09
CA TRP A 12 -9.98 8.80 3.77
C TRP A 12 -9.46 8.65 2.34
N ILE A 13 -10.02 7.72 1.56
CA ILE A 13 -9.57 7.44 0.20
C ILE A 13 -10.55 8.07 -0.78
N GLU A 14 -10.02 8.90 -1.70
CA GLU A 14 -10.83 9.47 -2.77
C GLU A 14 -11.25 8.39 -3.76
N PRO A 15 -12.51 8.41 -4.23
CA PRO A 15 -12.93 7.47 -5.27
C PRO A 15 -12.06 7.57 -6.53
N SER A 16 -11.80 6.44 -7.14
CA SER A 16 -11.03 6.33 -8.39
C SER A 16 -9.58 6.83 -8.28
N SER A 17 -9.07 6.95 -7.06
CA SER A 17 -7.71 7.41 -6.83
C SER A 17 -6.68 6.28 -7.00
N LYS A 18 -5.40 6.67 -7.07
CA LYS A 18 -4.28 5.77 -7.18
C LYS A 18 -3.64 5.59 -5.81
N VAL A 19 -3.58 4.34 -5.33
CA VAL A 19 -3.19 4.01 -3.96
C VAL A 19 -1.96 3.09 -3.95
N LEU A 20 -1.05 3.33 -3.01
CA LEU A 20 0.06 2.43 -2.72
C LEU A 20 -0.09 1.91 -1.29
N ASP A 21 -0.12 0.60 -1.13
CA ASP A 21 -0.21 -0.04 0.18
C ASP A 21 1.13 -0.72 0.52
N LEU A 22 1.86 -0.16 1.47
CA LEU A 22 3.16 -0.65 1.87
C LEU A 22 3.02 -1.75 2.93
N GLY A 23 3.57 -2.92 2.64
CA GLY A 23 3.36 -4.10 3.47
C GLY A 23 1.95 -4.62 3.36
N CYS A 24 1.47 -4.79 2.13
CA CYS A 24 0.06 -5.07 1.84
C CYS A 24 -0.41 -6.48 2.19
N ALA A 25 0.47 -7.35 2.67
CA ALA A 25 0.17 -8.74 2.96
C ALA A 25 -0.45 -9.43 1.72
N ASP A 26 -1.62 -10.05 1.85
CA ASP A 26 -2.28 -10.72 0.75
C ASP A 26 -3.10 -9.80 -0.16
N GLY A 27 -3.04 -8.48 0.07
CA GLY A 27 -3.75 -7.51 -0.74
C GLY A 27 -5.22 -7.34 -0.40
N ALA A 28 -5.68 -7.83 0.76
CA ALA A 28 -7.09 -7.76 1.12
C ALA A 28 -7.62 -6.33 1.19
N LEU A 29 -6.84 -5.39 1.74
CA LEU A 29 -7.23 -3.98 1.80
C LEU A 29 -7.35 -3.39 0.40
N LEU A 30 -6.38 -3.64 -0.48
CA LEU A 30 -6.42 -3.14 -1.85
C LEU A 30 -7.63 -3.69 -2.60
N LYS A 31 -7.94 -4.96 -2.42
CA LYS A 31 -9.12 -5.57 -3.02
C LYS A 31 -10.40 -4.89 -2.54
N PHE A 32 -10.48 -4.63 -1.24
CA PHE A 32 -11.61 -3.92 -0.65
C PHE A 32 -11.76 -2.52 -1.25
N LEU A 33 -10.67 -1.77 -1.35
CA LEU A 33 -10.70 -0.42 -1.91
C LEU A 33 -11.05 -0.41 -3.39
N GLN A 34 -10.60 -1.40 -4.17
CA GLN A 34 -10.99 -1.53 -5.57
C GLN A 34 -12.50 -1.71 -5.71
N ALA A 35 -13.09 -2.53 -4.86
CA ALA A 35 -14.53 -2.80 -4.89
C ALA A 35 -15.35 -1.60 -4.41
N GLU A 36 -14.95 -0.96 -3.31
CA GLU A 36 -15.74 0.09 -2.66
C GLU A 36 -15.47 1.49 -3.23
N LYS A 37 -14.26 1.75 -3.72
CA LYS A 37 -13.82 3.09 -4.14
C LYS A 37 -13.31 3.14 -5.57
N LEU A 38 -13.29 2.02 -6.29
CA LEU A 38 -12.79 1.94 -7.67
C LEU A 38 -11.34 2.43 -7.78
N THR A 39 -10.54 2.17 -6.77
CA THR A 39 -9.12 2.58 -6.78
C THR A 39 -8.29 1.73 -7.73
N THR A 40 -7.16 2.28 -8.14
CA THR A 40 -6.09 1.56 -8.83
C THR A 40 -4.82 1.66 -7.98
N GLY A 41 -3.75 1.00 -8.40
CA GLY A 41 -2.45 1.15 -7.74
C GLY A 41 -1.79 -0.18 -7.44
N TYR A 42 -0.93 -0.18 -6.42
CA TYR A 42 -0.06 -1.30 -6.12
C TYR A 42 0.05 -1.54 -4.63
N GLY A 43 0.33 -2.82 -4.29
CA GLY A 43 0.83 -3.18 -2.98
C GLY A 43 2.31 -3.52 -3.08
N VAL A 44 3.02 -3.32 -1.99
CA VAL A 44 4.41 -3.75 -1.82
C VAL A 44 4.44 -4.77 -0.71
N GLU A 45 5.05 -5.92 -0.97
CA GLU A 45 5.12 -7.03 -0.02
C GLU A 45 6.41 -7.80 -0.26
N ILE A 46 7.01 -8.34 0.82
CA ILE A 46 8.25 -9.11 0.69
C ILE A 46 8.00 -10.62 0.72
N SER A 47 6.91 -11.07 1.31
CA SER A 47 6.60 -12.50 1.45
C SER A 47 6.07 -13.10 0.14
N PRO A 48 6.79 -14.07 -0.46
CA PRO A 48 6.29 -14.72 -1.68
C PRO A 48 4.93 -15.37 -1.51
N LYS A 49 4.66 -15.91 -0.33
CA LYS A 49 3.40 -16.56 -0.02
C LYS A 49 2.23 -15.57 -0.05
N ASN A 50 2.43 -14.39 0.51
CA ASN A 50 1.43 -13.32 0.47
C ASN A 50 1.23 -12.80 -0.94
N ILE A 51 2.30 -12.66 -1.71
CA ILE A 51 2.23 -12.22 -3.09
C ILE A 51 1.40 -13.19 -3.93
N GLU A 52 1.60 -14.48 -3.73
CA GLU A 52 0.80 -15.51 -4.41
C GLU A 52 -0.69 -15.35 -4.12
N LYS A 53 -1.04 -15.13 -2.86
CA LYS A 53 -2.44 -14.87 -2.46
C LYS A 53 -2.98 -13.61 -3.11
N GLY A 54 -2.16 -12.57 -3.18
CA GLY A 54 -2.54 -11.30 -3.82
C GLY A 54 -2.85 -11.45 -5.29
N ILE A 55 -2.07 -12.25 -6.01
CA ILE A 55 -2.33 -12.55 -7.42
C ILE A 55 -3.71 -13.21 -7.57
N LYS A 56 -4.04 -14.15 -6.70
CA LYS A 56 -5.36 -14.78 -6.68
C LYS A 56 -6.48 -13.79 -6.38
N ASN A 57 -6.20 -12.77 -5.58
CA ASN A 57 -7.14 -11.69 -5.25
C ASN A 57 -7.23 -10.63 -6.36
N LYS A 58 -6.46 -10.77 -7.44
CA LYS A 58 -6.44 -9.84 -8.58
C LYS A 58 -6.01 -8.44 -8.21
N VAL A 59 -5.05 -8.31 -7.27
CA VAL A 59 -4.42 -7.04 -6.94
C VAL A 59 -2.99 -7.03 -7.46
N ASN A 60 -2.48 -5.84 -7.79
CA ASN A 60 -1.12 -5.68 -8.28
C ASN A 60 -0.17 -5.58 -7.08
N ILE A 61 0.70 -6.55 -6.92
CA ILE A 61 1.70 -6.56 -5.84
C ILE A 61 3.10 -6.65 -6.44
N ILE A 62 3.99 -5.79 -5.92
CA ILE A 62 5.40 -5.80 -6.29
C ILE A 62 6.18 -6.35 -5.10
N GLN A 63 7.06 -7.32 -5.36
CA GLN A 63 7.94 -7.85 -4.32
C GLN A 63 9.09 -6.88 -4.09
N MET A 64 9.11 -6.27 -2.90
CA MET A 64 10.15 -5.32 -2.52
C MET A 64 10.39 -5.37 -1.03
N ASN A 65 11.63 -5.09 -0.64
CA ASN A 65 11.98 -4.80 0.75
C ASN A 65 11.89 -3.28 0.95
N LEU A 66 11.02 -2.82 1.85
CA LEU A 66 10.83 -1.39 2.12
C LEU A 66 12.11 -0.71 2.62
N GLU A 67 13.03 -1.46 3.23
CA GLU A 67 14.32 -0.93 3.67
C GLU A 67 15.17 -0.39 2.50
N ASP A 68 14.90 -0.86 1.28
CA ASP A 68 15.60 -0.43 0.07
C ASP A 68 15.00 0.84 -0.54
N GLY A 69 13.92 1.38 0.04
CA GLY A 69 13.25 2.57 -0.46
C GLY A 69 12.25 2.27 -1.57
N LEU A 70 11.75 3.33 -2.20
CA LEU A 70 10.69 3.26 -3.21
C LEU A 70 11.12 3.88 -4.54
N SER A 71 12.41 3.73 -4.90
CA SER A 71 12.97 4.39 -6.08
C SER A 71 12.32 3.97 -7.40
N VAL A 72 11.64 2.83 -7.42
CA VAL A 72 10.90 2.34 -8.61
C VAL A 72 9.72 3.24 -8.96
N PHE A 73 9.22 4.03 -7.99
CA PHE A 73 8.07 4.90 -8.20
C PHE A 73 8.51 6.36 -8.37
N ASP A 74 7.83 7.07 -9.27
CA ASP A 74 8.06 8.49 -9.52
C ASP A 74 7.53 9.37 -8.39
N ASN A 75 8.00 10.63 -8.35
CA ASN A 75 7.50 11.61 -7.40
C ASN A 75 6.01 11.83 -7.58
N GLN A 76 5.26 11.87 -6.48
CA GLN A 76 3.83 12.17 -6.47
C GLN A 76 3.00 11.26 -7.38
N PHE A 77 3.48 10.04 -7.61
CA PHE A 77 2.79 9.09 -8.48
C PHE A 77 1.45 8.62 -7.89
N PHE A 78 1.37 8.52 -6.58
CA PHE A 78 0.17 8.04 -5.89
C PHE A 78 -0.60 9.19 -5.24
N ASP A 79 -1.93 9.07 -5.24
CA ASP A 79 -2.79 10.00 -4.51
C ASP A 79 -2.69 9.77 -3.01
N THR A 80 -2.60 8.51 -2.59
CA THR A 80 -2.48 8.13 -1.17
C THR A 80 -1.54 6.95 -1.01
N VAL A 81 -0.70 7.03 0.02
CA VAL A 81 0.18 5.94 0.44
C VAL A 81 -0.26 5.49 1.83
N ILE A 82 -0.45 4.18 1.99
CA ILE A 82 -0.89 3.57 3.24
C ILE A 82 0.24 2.74 3.83
N LEU A 83 0.49 2.90 5.13
CA LEU A 83 1.44 2.07 5.88
C LEU A 83 0.73 1.59 7.14
N SER A 84 0.15 0.40 7.09
CA SER A 84 -0.76 -0.06 8.12
C SER A 84 -0.14 -0.94 9.19
N GLN A 85 0.74 -1.88 8.82
CA GLN A 85 1.20 -2.89 9.78
C GLN A 85 2.69 -3.17 9.76
N THR A 86 3.46 -2.44 8.98
CA THR A 86 4.86 -2.76 8.69
C THR A 86 5.86 -1.94 9.50
N LEU A 87 5.45 -0.82 10.06
CA LEU A 87 6.35 0.15 10.68
C LEU A 87 7.18 -0.44 11.82
N GLN A 88 6.58 -1.30 12.63
CA GLN A 88 7.25 -1.90 13.79
C GLN A 88 8.40 -2.82 13.41
N ALA A 89 8.38 -3.39 12.23
CA ALA A 89 9.41 -4.31 11.75
C ALA A 89 10.56 -3.61 11.04
N MET A 90 10.49 -2.29 10.86
CA MET A 90 11.47 -1.54 10.08
C MET A 90 12.59 -0.98 10.95
N VAL A 91 13.80 -1.03 10.42
CA VAL A 91 14.99 -0.48 11.07
C VAL A 91 15.15 1.01 10.77
N ASN A 92 14.95 1.42 9.51
CA ASN A 92 15.11 2.81 9.08
C ASN A 92 13.77 3.44 8.71
N ILE A 93 13.03 3.84 9.76
CA ILE A 93 11.70 4.45 9.61
C ILE A 93 11.76 5.79 8.89
N ASP A 94 12.78 6.60 9.19
CA ASP A 94 12.89 7.95 8.60
C ASP A 94 13.03 7.89 7.08
N LYS A 95 13.79 6.94 6.57
CA LYS A 95 13.98 6.75 5.13
C LYS A 95 12.65 6.44 4.45
N ILE A 96 11.87 5.50 5.00
CA ILE A 96 10.60 5.14 4.38
C ILE A 96 9.57 6.26 4.48
N MET A 97 9.57 7.01 5.59
CA MET A 97 8.67 8.15 5.74
C MET A 97 8.98 9.23 4.68
N ASP A 98 10.25 9.51 4.44
CA ASP A 98 10.65 10.45 3.39
C ASP A 98 10.21 9.98 2.01
N GLU A 99 10.39 8.69 1.72
CA GLU A 99 9.97 8.11 0.45
C GLU A 99 8.45 8.11 0.28
N MET A 100 7.69 7.87 1.35
CA MET A 100 6.23 7.98 1.30
C MET A 100 5.80 9.40 0.93
N LYS A 101 6.44 10.42 1.52
CA LYS A 101 6.15 11.82 1.20
C LYS A 101 6.53 12.16 -0.24
N ARG A 102 7.59 11.53 -0.75
CA ARG A 102 8.02 11.75 -2.12
C ARG A 102 7.05 11.17 -3.13
N VAL A 103 6.60 9.92 -2.95
CA VAL A 103 5.79 9.18 -3.92
C VAL A 103 4.30 9.42 -3.79
N GLY A 104 3.82 9.90 -2.66
CA GLY A 104 2.40 10.10 -2.38
C GLY A 104 2.04 11.52 -2.04
N LYS A 105 0.85 11.94 -2.48
CA LYS A 105 0.30 13.25 -2.13
C LYS A 105 -0.23 13.28 -0.71
N ASN A 106 -0.80 12.16 -0.26
CA ASN A 106 -1.35 11.98 1.08
C ASN A 106 -0.81 10.69 1.69
N ILE A 107 -0.68 10.66 3.02
CA ILE A 107 -0.22 9.50 3.78
C ILE A 107 -1.24 9.16 4.85
N ILE A 108 -1.51 7.86 4.97
CA ILE A 108 -2.38 7.33 6.03
C ILE A 108 -1.59 6.38 6.93
#